data_e7cbeb38f6af7a08938cfd9e6aafb016
#
_entry.id   e7cbeb38f6af7a08938cfd9e6aafb016
#
_cell.length_a   1.000
_cell.length_b   1.000
_cell.length_c   1.000
_cell.angle_alpha   90.00
_cell.angle_beta   90.00
_cell.angle_gamma   90.00
#
_symmetry.space_group_name_H-M   'P 1'
#
loop_
_entity.id
_entity.type
_entity.pdbx_description
1 polymer ?
#
loop_
_entity_poly.entity_id
_entity_poly.type
_entity_poly.pdbx_seq_one_letter_code
_entity_poly.pdbx_strand_id
1 'polypeptide(L)'
;MEKKIDIYKHQKKKLKIENPKKVSVIIPNYNYEKYIIERIDSVLMQTYPIYEIVILDDCSPDNSVEVINKKIEEIKKQYPEIKVQFIINEKNSGGCVFKQWKKGFDASTGDYIWIAEADDSAENDFVENLIKPFDDPEVVLSYCESARID
;
A
#
# COMPACT_ATOMS: atom_id res chain seq x y z
N MET A 1 26.20 16.89 -0.77
CA MET A 1 25.90 15.79 0.18
C MET A 1 24.42 15.90 0.49
N GLU A 2 23.59 15.22 -0.31
CA GLU A 2 22.13 15.22 -0.13
C GLU A 2 21.80 14.47 1.17
N LYS A 3 21.14 15.16 2.09
CA LYS A 3 20.53 14.48 3.24
C LYS A 3 19.35 13.68 2.70
N LYS A 4 19.54 12.38 2.48
CA LYS A 4 18.40 11.45 2.41
C LYS A 4 17.63 11.65 3.72
N ILE A 5 16.42 12.17 3.60
CA ILE A 5 15.47 12.21 4.72
C ILE A 5 15.14 10.75 5.00
N ASP A 6 15.69 10.23 6.08
CA ASP A 6 15.43 8.88 6.55
C ASP A 6 14.06 8.89 7.24
N ILE A 7 13.00 8.79 6.42
CA ILE A 7 11.60 8.74 6.87
C ILE A 7 11.34 7.53 7.79
N TYR A 8 12.24 6.56 7.80
CA TYR A 8 12.10 5.31 8.56
C TYR A 8 12.74 5.35 9.95
N LYS A 9 13.31 6.48 10.39
CA LYS A 9 14.08 6.57 11.65
C LYS A 9 13.30 6.34 12.93
N HIS A 10 11.97 6.37 12.89
CA HIS A 10 11.16 6.19 14.10
C HIS A 10 10.06 5.15 13.82
N GLN A 11 10.39 3.87 14.02
CA GLN A 11 9.36 2.83 14.09
C GLN A 11 8.39 3.19 15.23
N LYS A 12 7.28 3.82 14.89
CA LYS A 12 6.18 3.98 15.84
C LYS A 12 5.63 2.58 16.15
N LYS A 13 5.33 2.34 17.42
CA LYS A 13 4.77 1.06 17.85
C LYS A 13 3.40 0.85 17.20
N LYS A 14 3.18 -0.34 16.61
CA LYS A 14 1.87 -0.72 16.10
C LYS A 14 0.80 -0.62 17.18
N LEU A 15 -0.34 -0.07 16.84
CA LEU A 15 -1.49 0.02 17.73
C LEU A 15 -2.10 -1.37 17.96
N LYS A 16 -2.46 -1.64 19.20
CA LYS A 16 -3.27 -2.80 19.55
C LYS A 16 -4.72 -2.32 19.61
N ILE A 17 -5.47 -2.59 18.54
CA ILE A 17 -6.88 -2.21 18.42
C ILE A 17 -7.71 -3.49 18.48
N GLU A 18 -8.68 -3.51 19.37
CA GLU A 18 -9.67 -4.58 19.42
C GLU A 18 -10.67 -4.36 18.27
N ASN A 19 -10.82 -5.38 17.40
CA ASN A 19 -11.68 -5.33 16.22
C ASN A 19 -11.40 -4.12 15.28
N PRO A 20 -10.19 -4.00 14.71
CA PRO A 20 -9.88 -2.90 13.82
C PRO A 20 -10.73 -2.96 12.53
N LYS A 21 -11.10 -1.80 12.00
CA LYS A 21 -11.68 -1.70 10.66
C LYS A 21 -10.71 -2.32 9.65
N LYS A 22 -11.21 -3.15 8.75
CA LYS A 22 -10.38 -3.88 7.78
C LYS A 22 -10.00 -2.98 6.62
N VAL A 23 -8.74 -2.60 6.55
CA VAL A 23 -8.20 -1.78 5.48
C VAL A 23 -7.46 -2.66 4.48
N SER A 24 -7.91 -2.68 3.22
CA SER A 24 -7.19 -3.24 2.08
C SER A 24 -6.38 -2.13 1.40
N VAL A 25 -5.09 -2.39 1.19
CA VAL A 25 -4.19 -1.47 0.48
C VAL A 25 -3.98 -1.99 -0.93
N ILE A 26 -4.35 -1.18 -1.93
CA ILE A 26 -4.14 -1.48 -3.35
C ILE A 26 -2.89 -0.75 -3.80
N ILE A 27 -1.91 -1.50 -4.33
CA ILE A 27 -0.65 -0.96 -4.85
C ILE A 27 -0.57 -1.27 -6.34
N PRO A 28 -0.98 -0.34 -7.22
CA PRO A 28 -0.75 -0.48 -8.65
C PRO A 28 0.71 -0.22 -8.97
N ASN A 29 1.29 -1.06 -9.81
CA ASN A 29 2.69 -0.98 -10.23
C ASN A 29 2.82 -1.12 -11.75
N TYR A 30 3.65 -0.27 -12.36
CA TYR A 30 4.13 -0.42 -13.72
C TYR A 30 5.49 0.26 -13.87
N ASN A 31 6.55 -0.55 -14.07
CA ASN A 31 7.92 -0.05 -14.29
C ASN A 31 8.49 0.79 -13.12
N TYR A 32 8.12 0.43 -11.89
CA TYR A 32 8.56 1.09 -10.65
C TYR A 32 9.43 0.18 -9.74
N GLU A 33 10.27 -0.68 -10.33
CA GLU A 33 11.22 -1.54 -9.61
C GLU A 33 11.97 -0.80 -8.49
N LYS A 34 12.35 0.46 -8.75
CA LYS A 34 13.16 1.28 -7.83
C LYS A 34 12.38 1.77 -6.60
N TYR A 35 11.06 1.88 -6.68
CA TYR A 35 10.22 2.52 -5.67
C TYR A 35 9.28 1.55 -4.96
N ILE A 36 8.87 0.48 -5.64
CA ILE A 36 7.83 -0.44 -5.15
C ILE A 36 8.14 -1.04 -3.78
N ILE A 37 9.41 -1.34 -3.48
CA ILE A 37 9.79 -1.89 -2.17
C ILE A 37 9.63 -0.86 -1.07
N GLU A 38 10.03 0.39 -1.32
CA GLU A 38 9.84 1.50 -0.38
C GLU A 38 8.34 1.73 -0.10
N ARG A 39 7.50 1.69 -1.15
CA ARG A 39 6.05 1.78 -1.00
C ARG A 39 5.49 0.65 -0.13
N ILE A 40 5.86 -0.60 -0.40
CA ILE A 40 5.41 -1.75 0.40
C ILE A 40 5.87 -1.59 1.86
N ASP A 41 7.10 -1.16 2.09
CA ASP A 41 7.61 -0.94 3.44
C ASP A 41 6.84 0.17 4.16
N SER A 42 6.49 1.27 3.50
CA SER A 42 5.68 2.35 4.10
C SER A 42 4.29 1.88 4.53
N VAL A 43 3.71 0.91 3.80
CA VAL A 43 2.44 0.24 4.17
C VAL A 43 2.64 -0.69 5.38
N LEU A 44 3.70 -1.48 5.39
CA LEU A 44 3.99 -2.39 6.50
C LEU A 44 4.34 -1.65 7.80
N MET A 45 4.89 -0.44 7.70
CA MET A 45 5.24 0.40 8.86
C MET A 45 4.06 1.19 9.44
N GLN A 46 2.87 1.12 8.86
CA GLN A 46 1.70 1.80 9.41
C GLN A 46 1.46 1.39 10.86
N THR A 47 1.15 2.38 11.72
CA THR A 47 0.80 2.14 13.13
C THR A 47 -0.54 1.43 13.25
N TYR A 48 -1.49 1.74 12.36
CA TYR A 48 -2.77 1.05 12.25
C TYR A 48 -2.58 -0.34 11.60
N PRO A 49 -3.22 -1.40 12.09
CA PRO A 49 -3.10 -2.74 11.51
C PRO A 49 -3.70 -2.80 10.10
N ILE A 50 -2.87 -3.19 9.13
CA ILE A 50 -3.29 -3.44 7.75
C ILE A 50 -3.87 -4.85 7.66
N TYR A 51 -5.05 -4.97 7.06
CA TYR A 51 -5.74 -6.24 6.89
C TYR A 51 -5.26 -7.00 5.64
N GLU A 52 -5.09 -6.28 4.54
CA GLU A 52 -4.78 -6.86 3.24
C GLU A 52 -3.93 -5.93 2.38
N ILE A 53 -3.05 -6.51 1.58
CA ILE A 53 -2.29 -5.81 0.54
C ILE A 53 -2.58 -6.50 -0.80
N VAL A 54 -3.09 -5.74 -1.76
CA VAL A 54 -3.34 -6.19 -3.14
C VAL A 54 -2.37 -5.46 -4.06
N ILE A 55 -1.34 -6.16 -4.53
CA ILE A 55 -0.35 -5.62 -5.45
C ILE A 55 -0.78 -5.99 -6.87
N LEU A 56 -0.75 -5.02 -7.78
CA LEU A 56 -1.12 -5.20 -9.17
C LEU A 56 0.06 -4.79 -10.04
N ASP A 57 0.56 -5.71 -10.86
CA ASP A 57 1.59 -5.40 -11.85
C ASP A 57 0.97 -5.36 -13.26
N ASP A 58 1.09 -4.21 -13.91
CA ASP A 58 0.50 -3.98 -15.24
C ASP A 58 1.42 -4.40 -16.38
N CYS A 59 1.99 -5.61 -16.29
CA CYS A 59 2.93 -6.16 -17.26
C CYS A 59 4.21 -5.31 -17.36
N SER A 60 4.87 -5.10 -16.22
CA SER A 60 6.11 -4.32 -16.14
C SER A 60 7.24 -4.94 -16.95
N PRO A 61 8.00 -4.13 -17.72
CA PRO A 61 9.16 -4.60 -18.47
C PRO A 61 10.45 -4.68 -17.66
N ASP A 62 10.45 -4.13 -16.42
CA ASP A 62 11.59 -4.15 -15.50
C ASP A 62 11.54 -5.38 -14.57
N ASN A 63 12.38 -5.41 -13.51
CA ASN A 63 12.39 -6.52 -12.56
C ASN A 63 11.33 -6.39 -11.45
N SER A 64 10.32 -5.53 -11.58
CA SER A 64 9.27 -5.32 -10.57
C SER A 64 8.68 -6.62 -10.06
N VAL A 65 8.32 -7.54 -10.96
CA VAL A 65 7.71 -8.84 -10.59
C VAL A 65 8.64 -9.66 -9.69
N GLU A 66 9.95 -9.69 -9.99
CA GLU A 66 10.91 -10.46 -9.21
C GLU A 66 11.10 -9.86 -7.81
N VAL A 67 11.27 -8.54 -7.71
CA VAL A 67 11.49 -7.88 -6.41
C VAL A 67 10.24 -7.94 -5.53
N ILE A 68 9.04 -7.83 -6.13
CA ILE A 68 7.77 -7.99 -5.42
C ILE A 68 7.61 -9.41 -4.87
N ASN A 69 7.89 -10.44 -5.67
CA ASN A 69 7.81 -11.83 -5.20
C ASN A 69 8.73 -12.09 -4.01
N LYS A 70 9.97 -11.61 -4.05
CA LYS A 70 10.91 -11.72 -2.91
C LYS A 70 10.34 -11.02 -1.67
N LYS A 71 9.79 -9.83 -1.85
CA LYS A 71 9.18 -9.07 -0.74
C LYS A 71 7.96 -9.77 -0.14
N ILE A 72 7.13 -10.40 -0.95
CA ILE A 72 5.97 -11.17 -0.48
C ILE A 72 6.41 -12.35 0.40
N GLU A 73 7.49 -13.04 0.05
CA GLU A 73 8.01 -14.13 0.89
C GLU A 73 8.55 -13.62 2.25
N GLU A 74 9.10 -12.41 2.29
CA GLU A 74 9.47 -11.74 3.55
C GLU A 74 8.23 -11.40 4.38
N ILE A 75 7.20 -10.82 3.75
CA ILE A 75 5.94 -10.44 4.40
C ILE A 75 5.28 -11.66 5.04
N LYS A 76 5.15 -12.76 4.32
CA LYS A 76 4.55 -14.00 4.84
C LYS A 76 5.25 -14.53 6.08
N LYS A 77 6.56 -14.32 6.21
CA LYS A 77 7.35 -14.74 7.37
C LYS A 77 7.23 -13.79 8.55
N GLN A 78 7.22 -12.48 8.28
CA GLN A 78 7.29 -11.44 9.32
C GLN A 78 5.91 -10.94 9.77
N TYR A 79 4.91 -11.00 8.87
CA TYR A 79 3.55 -10.48 9.06
C TYR A 79 2.50 -11.51 8.59
N PRO A 80 2.47 -12.72 9.20
CA PRO A 80 1.59 -13.79 8.73
C PRO A 80 0.09 -13.46 8.84
N GLU A 81 -0.25 -12.43 9.61
CA GLU A 81 -1.61 -11.92 9.76
C GLU A 81 -2.09 -11.07 8.57
N ILE A 82 -1.17 -10.52 7.76
CA ILE A 82 -1.53 -9.69 6.61
C ILE A 82 -1.80 -10.58 5.40
N LYS A 83 -2.99 -10.47 4.83
CA LYS A 83 -3.31 -11.11 3.56
C LYS A 83 -2.57 -10.39 2.43
N VAL A 84 -1.90 -11.14 1.56
CA VAL A 84 -1.22 -10.57 0.40
C VAL A 84 -1.70 -11.26 -0.87
N GLN A 85 -2.17 -10.46 -1.82
CA GLN A 85 -2.50 -10.88 -3.18
C GLN A 85 -1.55 -10.19 -4.15
N PHE A 86 -1.04 -10.93 -5.12
CA PHE A 86 -0.23 -10.38 -6.21
C PHE A 86 -0.83 -10.79 -7.54
N ILE A 87 -1.26 -9.83 -8.34
CA ILE A 87 -1.95 -10.00 -9.59
C ILE A 87 -1.10 -9.39 -10.70
N ILE A 88 -0.66 -10.23 -11.64
CA ILE A 88 0.15 -9.81 -12.78
C ILE A 88 -0.73 -9.81 -14.03
N ASN A 89 -0.76 -8.69 -14.76
CA ASN A 89 -1.47 -8.62 -16.01
C ASN A 89 -0.69 -9.30 -17.14
N GLU A 90 -1.37 -10.05 -17.98
CA GLU A 90 -0.77 -10.65 -19.18
C GLU A 90 -0.39 -9.61 -20.24
N LYS A 91 -1.09 -8.46 -20.22
CA LYS A 91 -0.87 -7.33 -21.13
C LYS A 91 -1.02 -6.02 -20.37
N ASN A 92 -0.21 -5.04 -20.74
CA ASN A 92 -0.34 -3.70 -20.21
C ASN A 92 -1.72 -3.11 -20.55
N SER A 93 -2.33 -2.45 -19.58
CA SER A 93 -3.69 -1.86 -19.71
C SER A 93 -3.75 -0.60 -20.58
N GLY A 94 -2.61 -0.18 -21.15
CA GLY A 94 -2.50 1.04 -21.97
C GLY A 94 -2.38 2.32 -21.14
N GLY A 95 -1.77 2.24 -19.95
CA GLY A 95 -1.55 3.40 -19.05
C GLY A 95 -2.83 3.88 -18.35
N CYS A 96 -3.87 3.08 -18.34
CA CYS A 96 -5.12 3.43 -17.67
C CYS A 96 -5.09 2.99 -16.20
N VAL A 97 -4.64 3.89 -15.32
CA VAL A 97 -4.54 3.65 -13.87
C VAL A 97 -5.89 3.24 -13.25
N PHE A 98 -7.00 3.80 -13.72
CA PHE A 98 -8.34 3.46 -13.21
C PHE A 98 -8.75 2.00 -13.44
N LYS A 99 -8.23 1.36 -14.50
CA LYS A 99 -8.45 -0.09 -14.71
C LYS A 99 -7.73 -0.90 -13.62
N GLN A 100 -6.53 -0.48 -13.21
CA GLN A 100 -5.79 -1.11 -12.14
C GLN A 100 -6.50 -0.90 -10.80
N TRP A 101 -6.95 0.32 -10.51
CA TRP A 101 -7.72 0.60 -9.29
C TRP A 101 -8.96 -0.29 -9.23
N LYS A 102 -9.76 -0.32 -10.33
CA LYS A 102 -10.96 -1.15 -10.38
C LYS A 102 -10.63 -2.63 -10.13
N LYS A 103 -9.58 -3.15 -10.74
CA LYS A 103 -9.13 -4.54 -10.53
C LYS A 103 -8.74 -4.79 -9.08
N GLY A 104 -8.06 -3.83 -8.46
CA GLY A 104 -7.73 -3.86 -7.04
C GLY A 104 -8.97 -3.84 -6.15
N PHE A 105 -9.96 -2.98 -6.44
CA PHE A 105 -11.24 -2.96 -5.74
C PHE A 105 -11.95 -4.31 -5.83
N ASP A 106 -12.05 -4.88 -7.02
CA ASP A 106 -12.73 -6.16 -7.25
C ASP A 106 -12.05 -7.33 -6.52
N ALA A 107 -10.73 -7.25 -6.28
CA ALA A 107 -9.94 -8.26 -5.58
C ALA A 107 -9.92 -8.06 -4.05
N SER A 108 -10.20 -6.86 -3.57
CA SER A 108 -10.12 -6.50 -2.15
C SER A 108 -11.24 -7.12 -1.33
N THR A 109 -10.94 -7.46 -0.08
CA THR A 109 -11.90 -8.10 0.86
C THR A 109 -12.07 -7.33 2.16
N GLY A 110 -11.41 -6.19 2.34
CA GLY A 110 -11.58 -5.29 3.48
C GLY A 110 -12.77 -4.37 3.32
N ASP A 111 -13.11 -3.66 4.39
CA ASP A 111 -14.25 -2.74 4.44
C ASP A 111 -13.88 -1.34 3.92
N TYR A 112 -12.59 -1.00 3.98
CA TYR A 112 -12.01 0.27 3.56
C TYR A 112 -10.85 0.03 2.60
N ILE A 113 -10.65 0.96 1.69
CA ILE A 113 -9.61 0.85 0.66
C ILE A 113 -8.70 2.06 0.69
N TRP A 114 -7.41 1.80 0.71
CA TRP A 114 -6.37 2.77 0.45
C TRP A 114 -5.69 2.46 -0.88
N ILE A 115 -5.76 3.40 -1.84
CA ILE A 115 -4.97 3.32 -3.08
C ILE A 115 -3.61 3.95 -2.79
N ALA A 116 -2.55 3.16 -2.92
CA ALA A 116 -1.19 3.51 -2.57
C ALA A 116 -0.30 3.40 -3.82
N GLU A 117 -0.17 4.47 -4.59
CA GLU A 117 0.63 4.49 -5.82
C GLU A 117 2.09 4.10 -5.54
N ALA A 118 2.71 3.34 -6.47
CA ALA A 118 4.00 2.67 -6.26
C ALA A 118 5.18 3.63 -6.08
N ASP A 119 5.09 4.87 -6.55
CA ASP A 119 6.10 5.92 -6.48
C ASP A 119 5.88 6.95 -5.35
N ASP A 120 4.84 6.76 -4.54
CA ASP A 120 4.57 7.56 -3.36
C ASP A 120 5.10 6.91 -2.08
N SER A 121 5.12 7.68 -0.99
CA SER A 121 5.36 7.19 0.37
C SER A 121 4.31 7.77 1.34
N ALA A 122 4.17 7.17 2.51
CA ALA A 122 3.22 7.64 3.53
C ALA A 122 3.85 7.64 4.91
N GLU A 123 3.49 8.64 5.72
CA GLU A 123 3.84 8.66 7.15
C GLU A 123 3.27 7.43 7.88
N ASN A 124 3.96 7.00 8.92
CA ASN A 124 3.59 5.77 9.64
C ASN A 124 2.21 5.82 10.30
N ASP A 125 1.66 6.99 10.57
CA ASP A 125 0.34 7.20 11.17
C ASP A 125 -0.73 7.64 10.15
N PHE A 126 -0.43 7.52 8.86
CA PHE A 126 -1.33 7.90 7.77
C PHE A 126 -2.69 7.21 7.90
N VAL A 127 -2.72 5.87 7.96
CA VAL A 127 -3.97 5.11 8.09
C VAL A 127 -4.64 5.38 9.43
N GLU A 128 -3.87 5.48 10.53
CA GLU A 128 -4.42 5.81 11.85
C GLU A 128 -5.22 7.12 11.84
N ASN A 129 -4.74 8.12 11.13
CA ASN A 129 -5.41 9.42 11.07
C ASN A 129 -6.58 9.41 10.09
N LEU A 130 -6.45 8.77 8.95
CA LEU A 130 -7.48 8.78 7.92
C LEU A 130 -8.63 7.80 8.16
N ILE A 131 -8.48 6.82 9.04
CA ILE A 131 -9.56 5.89 9.38
C ILE A 131 -10.54 6.45 10.41
N LYS A 132 -10.13 7.43 11.23
CA LYS A 132 -10.94 8.04 12.28
C LYS A 132 -12.24 8.70 11.78
N PRO A 133 -12.25 9.47 10.68
CA PRO A 133 -13.48 10.08 10.17
C PRO A 133 -14.58 9.07 9.84
N PHE A 134 -14.24 7.82 9.52
CA PHE A 134 -15.21 6.75 9.23
C PHE A 134 -15.91 6.18 10.48
N ASP A 135 -15.72 6.78 11.66
CA ASP A 135 -16.59 6.54 12.80
C ASP A 135 -17.96 7.21 12.63
N ASP A 136 -18.04 8.23 11.78
CA ASP A 136 -19.27 8.79 11.25
C ASP A 136 -19.72 7.98 10.02
N PRO A 137 -20.90 7.32 10.04
CA PRO A 137 -21.40 6.49 8.95
C PRO A 137 -21.71 7.28 7.65
N GLU A 138 -21.82 8.59 7.72
CA GLU A 138 -22.04 9.45 6.55
C GLU A 138 -20.73 9.74 5.80
N VAL A 139 -19.56 9.47 6.40
CA VAL A 139 -18.27 9.68 5.76
C VAL A 139 -17.95 8.52 4.83
N VAL A 140 -17.79 8.83 3.54
CA VAL A 140 -17.47 7.86 2.49
C VAL A 140 -16.06 8.03 1.93
N LEU A 141 -15.40 9.16 2.23
CA LEU A 141 -14.05 9.48 1.76
C LEU A 141 -13.30 10.28 2.82
N SER A 142 -12.05 9.92 3.06
CA SER A 142 -11.09 10.67 3.87
C SER A 142 -9.80 10.88 3.08
N TYR A 143 -9.20 12.06 3.18
CA TYR A 143 -7.96 12.40 2.47
C TYR A 143 -7.11 13.36 3.30
N CYS A 144 -5.84 13.47 2.95
CA CYS A 144 -4.91 14.42 3.55
C CYS A 144 -4.21 15.26 2.47
N GLU A 145 -3.43 16.22 2.92
CA GLU A 145 -2.48 16.92 2.04
C GLU A 145 -1.34 15.98 1.64
N SER A 146 -0.80 16.20 0.45
CA SER A 146 0.41 15.55 -0.04
C SER A 146 1.53 16.58 -0.18
N ALA A 147 2.77 16.17 0.10
CA ALA A 147 3.95 16.98 -0.13
C ALA A 147 4.84 16.31 -1.17
N ARG A 148 5.46 17.12 -2.02
CA ARG A 148 6.49 16.64 -2.93
C ARG A 148 7.80 16.44 -2.18
N ILE A 149 8.44 15.30 -2.39
CA ILE A 149 9.77 15.00 -1.88
C ILE A 149 10.75 15.21 -3.04
N ASP A 150 11.64 16.21 -2.90
CA ASP A 150 12.69 16.52 -3.89
C ASP A 150 13.95 15.68 -3.64
#